data_fc667e66ae7f71e7ba9cb9455c05fbe8
#
_entry.id   fc667e66ae7f71e7ba9cb9455c05fbe8
#
_cell.length_a   1.000
_cell.length_b   1.000
_cell.length_c   1.000
_cell.angle_alpha   90.00
_cell.angle_beta   90.00
_cell.angle_gamma   90.00
#
_symmetry.space_group_name_H-M   'P 1'
#
loop_
_entity.id
_entity.type
_entity.pdbx_description
1 polymer ?
#
loop_
_entity_poly.entity_id
_entity_poly.type
_entity_poly.pdbx_seq_one_letter_code
_entity_poly.pdbx_strand_id
1 'polypeptide(L)'
;MNKKGKLRKDRVFVICILLAVIVGSIFLINYSKKNIAAKAFIILNENAGEVFIGNEIVLTYTIRNTNPNIMITWSSSDPKIAEVDGSGKVTGLSFGDVVITATLNNGSSASTKISVKSYPVSLSVNTNIKANNNWYNGNLELTITKENIKTSKYCVTKEKLCTSDHELVDKITLKDGIWNLYISGIDRNNKEIEYHDTYKIDTTAPKCQISRIGKLTDTNTIINVTCDNDLSGISKYVWYCDEKEILTTDSGEIKMSQIMEDNSSKYVVKVSDNASNETTLKINWQ
;
A
#
# COMPACT_ATOMS: atom_id res chain seq x y z
N MET A 1 -40.70 106.94 -5.26
CA MET A 1 -40.79 105.94 -6.36
C MET A 1 -39.85 104.72 -6.05
N ASN A 2 -40.34 103.73 -5.85
CA ASN A 2 -40.25 102.23 -5.90
C ASN A 2 -38.84 101.58 -5.79
N LYS A 3 -38.23 101.60 -4.59
CA LYS A 3 -37.06 100.70 -4.26
C LYS A 3 -37.44 99.27 -3.98
N LYS A 4 -38.71 98.94 -3.79
CA LYS A 4 -39.20 97.60 -3.45
C LYS A 4 -39.14 96.57 -4.61
N GLY A 5 -39.18 97.03 -5.86
CA GLY A 5 -39.19 96.07 -7.02
C GLY A 5 -37.81 95.51 -7.40
N LYS A 6 -36.72 96.27 -7.15
CA LYS A 6 -35.36 95.84 -7.49
C LYS A 6 -34.86 94.80 -6.53
N LEU A 7 -35.14 94.95 -5.26
CA LEU A 7 -34.73 93.96 -4.24
C LEU A 7 -35.40 92.61 -4.42
N ARG A 8 -36.59 92.57 -4.98
CA ARG A 8 -37.33 91.32 -5.23
C ARG A 8 -36.78 90.53 -6.36
N LYS A 9 -36.29 91.19 -7.44
CA LYS A 9 -35.68 90.54 -8.60
C LYS A 9 -34.30 89.91 -8.25
N ASP A 10 -33.51 90.62 -7.46
CA ASP A 10 -32.20 90.15 -7.02
C ASP A 10 -32.31 88.95 -6.08
N ARG A 11 -33.30 88.95 -5.18
CA ARG A 11 -33.57 87.77 -4.31
C ARG A 11 -34.06 86.59 -5.13
N VAL A 12 -34.90 86.75 -6.14
CA VAL A 12 -35.35 85.68 -7.03
C VAL A 12 -34.19 85.12 -7.82
N PHE A 13 -33.30 85.98 -8.35
CA PHE A 13 -32.09 85.58 -9.05
C PHE A 13 -31.14 84.72 -8.19
N VAL A 14 -30.90 85.22 -6.94
CA VAL A 14 -30.08 84.45 -5.98
C VAL A 14 -30.69 83.11 -5.61
N ILE A 15 -32.02 83.01 -5.47
CA ILE A 15 -32.72 81.78 -5.18
C ILE A 15 -32.63 80.78 -6.41
N CYS A 16 -32.73 81.30 -7.63
CA CYS A 16 -32.59 80.48 -8.82
C CYS A 16 -31.15 79.94 -8.95
N ILE A 17 -30.12 80.73 -8.63
CA ILE A 17 -28.72 80.25 -8.60
C ILE A 17 -28.55 79.19 -7.56
N LEU A 18 -29.03 79.38 -6.34
CA LEU A 18 -28.94 78.37 -5.27
C LEU A 18 -29.65 77.10 -5.61
N LEU A 19 -30.85 77.15 -6.21
CA LEU A 19 -31.57 76.01 -6.67
C LEU A 19 -30.80 75.28 -7.80
N ALA A 20 -30.20 76.00 -8.77
CA ALA A 20 -29.39 75.42 -9.83
C ALA A 20 -28.15 74.70 -9.28
N VAL A 21 -27.50 75.32 -8.25
CA VAL A 21 -26.36 74.68 -7.57
C VAL A 21 -26.79 73.40 -6.82
N ILE A 22 -27.94 73.45 -6.13
CA ILE A 22 -28.48 72.28 -5.40
C ILE A 22 -28.86 71.20 -6.37
N VAL A 23 -29.55 71.50 -7.46
CA VAL A 23 -29.91 70.52 -8.50
C VAL A 23 -28.70 69.95 -9.20
N GLY A 24 -27.68 70.79 -9.49
CA GLY A 24 -26.39 70.38 -10.03
C GLY A 24 -25.64 69.46 -9.10
N SER A 25 -25.59 69.79 -7.77
CA SER A 25 -24.97 68.95 -6.79
C SER A 25 -25.69 67.59 -6.61
N ILE A 26 -27.02 67.59 -6.59
CA ILE A 26 -27.83 66.38 -6.53
C ILE A 26 -27.59 65.53 -7.79
N PHE A 27 -27.53 66.16 -8.97
CA PHE A 27 -27.22 65.47 -10.22
C PHE A 27 -25.81 64.85 -10.19
N LEU A 28 -24.81 65.61 -9.74
CA LEU A 28 -23.44 65.09 -9.61
C LEU A 28 -23.34 63.96 -8.58
N ILE A 29 -24.03 64.05 -7.43
CA ILE A 29 -24.08 62.98 -6.44
C ILE A 29 -24.75 61.72 -7.00
N ASN A 30 -25.87 61.89 -7.71
CA ASN A 30 -26.57 60.78 -8.32
C ASN A 30 -25.78 60.19 -9.51
N TYR A 31 -25.08 61.02 -10.29
CA TYR A 31 -24.18 60.58 -11.36
C TYR A 31 -22.97 59.81 -10.77
N SER A 32 -22.39 60.34 -9.71
CA SER A 32 -21.31 59.65 -8.98
C SER A 32 -21.77 58.32 -8.37
N LYS A 33 -22.95 58.27 -7.74
CA LYS A 33 -23.55 57.03 -7.22
C LYS A 33 -23.88 56.01 -8.32
N LYS A 34 -24.30 56.50 -9.51
CA LYS A 34 -24.64 55.58 -10.63
C LYS A 34 -23.42 54.97 -11.31
N ASN A 35 -22.25 55.61 -11.18
CA ASN A 35 -21.00 55.16 -11.77
C ASN A 35 -20.12 54.30 -10.83
N ILE A 36 -20.47 54.14 -9.53
CA ILE A 36 -19.91 53.14 -8.67
C ILE A 36 -20.78 51.87 -8.71
N ALA A 37 -20.94 51.30 -9.89
CA ALA A 37 -21.47 49.94 -9.98
C ALA A 37 -20.54 49.03 -9.17
N ALA A 38 -21.04 48.36 -8.13
CA ALA A 38 -20.27 47.47 -7.34
C ALA A 38 -19.62 46.42 -8.22
N LYS A 39 -18.29 46.32 -8.18
CA LYS A 39 -17.51 45.41 -9.00
C LYS A 39 -17.90 43.99 -8.68
N ALA A 40 -18.07 43.15 -9.68
CA ALA A 40 -18.35 41.74 -9.48
C ALA A 40 -17.20 41.08 -8.68
N PHE A 41 -17.53 40.21 -7.73
CA PHE A 41 -16.57 39.41 -7.00
C PHE A 41 -17.03 37.97 -6.81
N ILE A 42 -16.06 37.08 -6.66
CA ILE A 42 -16.27 35.66 -6.50
C ILE A 42 -16.02 35.21 -5.07
N ILE A 43 -16.81 34.28 -4.59
CA ILE A 43 -16.66 33.60 -3.30
C ILE A 43 -16.69 32.09 -3.59
N LEU A 44 -15.72 31.35 -3.10
CA LEU A 44 -15.79 29.89 -3.05
C LEU A 44 -16.63 29.47 -1.84
N ASN A 45 -17.48 28.46 -2.00
CA ASN A 45 -18.37 28.01 -0.95
C ASN A 45 -17.65 27.08 0.04
N GLU A 46 -16.55 26.42 -0.40
CA GLU A 46 -15.69 25.58 0.44
C GLU A 46 -14.38 26.29 0.76
N ASN A 47 -14.00 26.30 2.05
CA ASN A 47 -12.75 26.90 2.51
C ASN A 47 -11.54 25.97 2.41
N ALA A 48 -11.77 24.66 2.42
CA ALA A 48 -10.77 23.61 2.24
C ALA A 48 -11.45 22.32 1.81
N GLY A 49 -10.73 21.48 1.10
CA GLY A 49 -11.19 20.18 0.66
C GLY A 49 -10.11 19.11 0.73
N GLU A 50 -10.53 17.85 0.79
CA GLU A 50 -9.65 16.70 0.65
C GLU A 50 -10.10 15.87 -0.54
N VAL A 51 -9.13 15.36 -1.29
CA VAL A 51 -9.35 14.46 -2.40
C VAL A 51 -8.29 13.39 -2.41
N PHE A 52 -8.64 12.14 -2.71
CA PHE A 52 -7.64 11.08 -2.88
C PHE A 52 -7.07 11.09 -4.30
N ILE A 53 -5.85 10.57 -4.45
CA ILE A 53 -5.21 10.41 -5.76
C ILE A 53 -6.15 9.65 -6.71
N GLY A 54 -6.35 10.21 -7.93
CA GLY A 54 -7.23 9.68 -8.96
C GLY A 54 -8.72 9.97 -8.76
N ASN A 55 -9.12 10.62 -7.65
CA ASN A 55 -10.49 11.07 -7.43
C ASN A 55 -10.66 12.54 -7.80
N GLU A 56 -11.92 12.97 -7.89
CA GLU A 56 -12.33 14.31 -8.31
C GLU A 56 -13.24 14.93 -7.25
N ILE A 57 -13.14 16.26 -7.10
CA ILE A 57 -14.11 17.08 -6.38
C ILE A 57 -14.48 18.28 -7.26
N VAL A 58 -15.71 18.79 -7.12
CA VAL A 58 -16.16 19.97 -7.83
C VAL A 58 -16.28 21.13 -6.85
N LEU A 59 -15.52 22.22 -7.10
CA LEU A 59 -15.58 23.42 -6.27
C LEU A 59 -16.81 24.24 -6.66
N THR A 60 -17.62 24.59 -5.68
CA THR A 60 -18.78 25.43 -5.88
C THR A 60 -18.45 26.89 -5.58
N TYR A 61 -19.09 27.82 -6.24
CA TYR A 61 -18.83 29.25 -6.09
C TYR A 61 -20.08 30.09 -6.24
N THR A 62 -20.01 31.33 -5.75
CA THR A 62 -21.03 32.36 -5.92
C THR A 62 -20.38 33.64 -6.45
N ILE A 63 -20.95 34.20 -7.51
CA ILE A 63 -20.55 35.53 -8.01
C ILE A 63 -21.59 36.56 -7.56
N ARG A 64 -21.15 37.60 -6.88
CA ARG A 64 -21.96 38.75 -6.50
C ARG A 64 -21.74 39.90 -7.46
N ASN A 65 -22.76 40.74 -7.63
CA ASN A 65 -22.76 41.92 -8.55
C ASN A 65 -22.38 41.50 -10.01
N THR A 66 -22.85 40.35 -10.47
CA THR A 66 -22.52 39.80 -11.77
C THR A 66 -23.07 40.68 -12.91
N ASN A 67 -22.44 40.62 -14.07
CA ASN A 67 -22.90 41.14 -15.33
C ASN A 67 -22.78 40.09 -16.46
N PRO A 68 -23.41 40.24 -17.62
CA PRO A 68 -23.41 39.23 -18.67
C PRO A 68 -22.04 38.83 -19.24
N ASN A 69 -21.02 39.67 -19.07
CA ASN A 69 -19.67 39.48 -19.61
C ASN A 69 -18.66 38.96 -18.59
N ILE A 70 -19.10 38.49 -17.42
CA ILE A 70 -18.22 37.90 -16.43
C ILE A 70 -17.79 36.50 -16.88
N MET A 71 -16.48 36.31 -16.96
CA MET A 71 -15.82 35.01 -17.23
C MET A 71 -15.00 34.61 -16.02
N ILE A 72 -14.95 33.30 -15.73
CA ILE A 72 -14.14 32.70 -14.66
C ILE A 72 -13.02 31.89 -15.29
N THR A 73 -11.83 31.96 -14.69
CA THR A 73 -10.67 31.14 -15.01
C THR A 73 -10.18 30.46 -13.74
N TRP A 74 -9.88 29.17 -13.83
CA TRP A 74 -9.35 28.38 -12.73
C TRP A 74 -7.87 28.13 -12.92
N SER A 75 -7.14 28.06 -11.79
CA SER A 75 -5.73 27.71 -11.78
C SER A 75 -5.36 26.93 -10.52
N SER A 76 -4.37 26.04 -10.65
CA SER A 76 -3.74 25.32 -9.55
C SER A 76 -2.35 25.91 -9.29
N SER A 77 -1.96 26.01 -8.01
CA SER A 77 -0.60 26.43 -7.64
C SER A 77 0.46 25.39 -7.98
N ASP A 78 0.06 24.09 -8.06
CA ASP A 78 0.90 23.00 -8.54
C ASP A 78 0.05 21.97 -9.29
N PRO A 79 -0.01 22.05 -10.65
CA PRO A 79 -0.75 21.11 -11.46
C PRO A 79 -0.26 19.66 -11.42
N LYS A 80 0.93 19.37 -10.85
CA LYS A 80 1.42 18.01 -10.64
C LYS A 80 0.81 17.36 -9.40
N ILE A 81 0.36 18.16 -8.43
CA ILE A 81 -0.35 17.68 -7.24
C ILE A 81 -1.84 17.55 -7.54
N ALA A 82 -2.47 18.60 -8.06
CA ALA A 82 -3.85 18.54 -8.54
C ALA A 82 -4.07 19.51 -9.70
N GLU A 83 -4.81 19.08 -10.69
CA GLU A 83 -5.27 19.92 -11.79
C GLU A 83 -6.72 20.36 -11.56
N VAL A 84 -7.10 21.47 -12.20
CA VAL A 84 -8.48 21.99 -12.20
C VAL A 84 -8.88 22.33 -13.61
N ASP A 85 -10.10 21.94 -14.00
CA ASP A 85 -10.66 22.25 -15.29
C ASP A 85 -11.47 23.57 -15.29
N GLY A 86 -11.97 23.96 -16.47
CA GLY A 86 -12.76 25.19 -16.66
C GLY A 86 -14.09 25.22 -15.89
N SER A 87 -14.57 24.08 -15.40
CA SER A 87 -15.81 23.97 -14.61
C SER A 87 -15.56 24.07 -13.08
N GLY A 88 -14.30 24.08 -12.63
CA GLY A 88 -13.95 24.03 -11.23
C GLY A 88 -13.86 22.61 -10.67
N LYS A 89 -13.77 21.59 -11.54
CA LYS A 89 -13.56 20.21 -11.16
C LYS A 89 -12.05 19.99 -10.93
N VAL A 90 -11.69 19.59 -9.72
CA VAL A 90 -10.33 19.36 -9.28
C VAL A 90 -10.06 17.87 -9.24
N THR A 91 -8.98 17.42 -9.90
CA THR A 91 -8.52 16.02 -9.92
C THR A 91 -7.22 15.91 -9.13
N GLY A 92 -7.17 15.03 -8.12
CA GLY A 92 -5.94 14.74 -7.35
C GLY A 92 -5.00 13.85 -8.15
N LEU A 93 -3.75 14.26 -8.35
CA LEU A 93 -2.74 13.53 -9.15
C LEU A 93 -1.63 12.93 -8.30
N SER A 94 -1.15 13.65 -7.28
CA SER A 94 -0.12 13.18 -6.36
C SER A 94 -0.32 13.73 -4.96
N PHE A 95 0.22 13.02 -3.95
CA PHE A 95 0.13 13.44 -2.54
C PHE A 95 0.73 14.83 -2.33
N GLY A 96 -0.01 15.68 -1.60
CA GLY A 96 0.45 17.03 -1.24
C GLY A 96 -0.69 18.01 -1.07
N ASP A 97 -0.33 19.25 -0.77
CA ASP A 97 -1.25 20.37 -0.61
C ASP A 97 -1.11 21.34 -1.79
N VAL A 98 -2.22 21.85 -2.26
CA VAL A 98 -2.28 22.77 -3.39
C VAL A 98 -3.34 23.84 -3.14
N VAL A 99 -3.14 25.02 -3.71
CA VAL A 99 -4.12 26.11 -3.69
C VAL A 99 -4.78 26.20 -5.07
N ILE A 100 -6.10 26.06 -5.09
CA ILE A 100 -6.91 26.27 -6.30
C ILE A 100 -7.50 27.67 -6.25
N THR A 101 -7.32 28.41 -7.33
CA THR A 101 -7.75 29.81 -7.45
C THR A 101 -8.73 29.98 -8.60
N ALA A 102 -9.87 30.60 -8.31
CA ALA A 102 -10.84 31.07 -9.29
C ALA A 102 -10.66 32.58 -9.49
N THR A 103 -10.48 33.02 -10.72
CA THR A 103 -10.24 34.44 -11.07
C THR A 103 -11.26 34.89 -12.10
N LEU A 104 -11.93 36.03 -11.82
CA LEU A 104 -12.80 36.69 -12.78
C LEU A 104 -11.99 37.57 -13.75
N ASN A 105 -12.50 37.77 -14.95
CA ASN A 105 -11.89 38.64 -15.96
C ASN A 105 -11.76 40.13 -15.53
N ASN A 106 -12.40 40.52 -14.44
CA ASN A 106 -12.23 41.85 -13.82
C ASN A 106 -11.14 41.92 -12.74
N GLY A 107 -10.41 40.79 -12.51
CA GLY A 107 -9.31 40.66 -11.55
C GLY A 107 -9.72 40.26 -10.12
N SER A 108 -11.01 40.05 -9.84
CA SER A 108 -11.43 39.51 -8.53
C SER A 108 -11.11 38.01 -8.48
N SER A 109 -10.57 37.53 -7.37
CA SER A 109 -10.21 36.13 -7.19
C SER A 109 -10.62 35.61 -5.80
N ALA A 110 -10.81 34.29 -5.72
CA ALA A 110 -10.99 33.54 -4.48
C ALA A 110 -10.19 32.24 -4.57
N SER A 111 -9.64 31.80 -3.45
CA SER A 111 -8.78 30.62 -3.40
C SER A 111 -9.21 29.68 -2.28
N THR A 112 -8.99 28.40 -2.48
CA THR A 112 -9.19 27.36 -1.46
C THR A 112 -8.00 26.42 -1.43
N LYS A 113 -7.70 25.84 -0.27
CA LYS A 113 -6.66 24.81 -0.12
C LYS A 113 -7.27 23.45 -0.34
N ILE A 114 -6.63 22.64 -1.18
CA ILE A 114 -6.96 21.23 -1.40
C ILE A 114 -5.81 20.36 -0.94
N SER A 115 -6.11 19.38 -0.09
CA SER A 115 -5.17 18.36 0.34
C SER A 115 -5.40 17.09 -0.46
N VAL A 116 -4.44 16.70 -1.28
CA VAL A 116 -4.48 15.42 -2.00
C VAL A 116 -3.89 14.33 -1.11
N LYS A 117 -4.70 13.33 -0.80
CA LYS A 117 -4.35 12.20 0.08
C LYS A 117 -3.96 10.97 -0.73
N SER A 118 -2.99 10.23 -0.24
CA SER A 118 -2.70 8.88 -0.73
C SER A 118 -3.57 7.84 -0.04
N TYR A 119 -3.90 6.76 -0.74
CA TYR A 119 -4.52 5.60 -0.13
C TYR A 119 -3.49 4.84 0.73
N PRO A 120 -3.85 4.36 1.93
CA PRO A 120 -3.03 3.37 2.63
C PRO A 120 -3.03 2.07 1.82
N VAL A 121 -1.85 1.59 1.46
CA VAL A 121 -1.68 0.39 0.62
C VAL A 121 -1.04 -0.70 1.43
N SER A 122 -1.59 -1.91 1.37
CA SER A 122 -0.98 -3.10 1.94
C SER A 122 -1.11 -4.31 1.02
N LEU A 123 -0.05 -5.12 1.01
CA LEU A 123 0.00 -6.45 0.44
C LEU A 123 0.72 -7.34 1.44
N SER A 124 0.08 -8.42 1.90
CA SER A 124 0.72 -9.40 2.76
C SER A 124 0.39 -10.81 2.33
N VAL A 125 1.36 -11.71 2.51
CA VAL A 125 1.24 -13.14 2.28
C VAL A 125 1.52 -13.85 3.59
N ASN A 126 0.52 -14.58 4.09
CA ASN A 126 0.59 -15.29 5.35
C ASN A 126 0.54 -16.80 5.11
N THR A 127 1.23 -17.57 5.92
CA THR A 127 1.27 -19.03 5.84
C THR A 127 0.41 -19.63 6.96
N ASN A 128 -0.28 -20.74 6.68
CA ASN A 128 -1.09 -21.50 7.66
C ASN A 128 -0.25 -22.26 8.69
N ILE A 129 1.02 -22.56 8.38
CA ILE A 129 1.98 -23.25 9.25
C ILE A 129 3.29 -22.47 9.31
N LYS A 130 4.08 -22.70 10.36
CA LYS A 130 5.42 -22.09 10.51
C LYS A 130 6.47 -22.97 9.86
N ALA A 131 7.46 -22.36 9.24
CA ALA A 131 8.64 -23.05 8.76
C ALA A 131 9.56 -23.44 9.93
N ASN A 132 10.22 -24.62 9.78
CA ASN A 132 11.34 -25.04 10.59
C ASN A 132 12.58 -25.09 9.70
N ASN A 133 13.68 -24.47 10.10
CA ASN A 133 14.90 -24.34 9.28
C ASN A 133 14.62 -23.88 7.84
N ASN A 134 13.67 -22.96 7.66
CA ASN A 134 13.19 -22.46 6.36
C ASN A 134 12.44 -23.51 5.49
N TRP A 135 12.02 -24.63 6.07
CA TRP A 135 11.22 -25.67 5.44
C TRP A 135 9.85 -25.79 6.11
N TYR A 136 8.85 -26.14 5.31
CA TYR A 136 7.50 -26.45 5.77
C TYR A 136 7.27 -27.96 5.64
N ASN A 137 6.82 -28.64 6.70
CA ASN A 137 6.58 -30.09 6.72
C ASN A 137 5.08 -30.45 6.64
N GLY A 138 4.29 -29.62 6.02
CA GLY A 138 2.85 -29.84 5.84
C GLY A 138 2.31 -29.13 4.62
N ASN A 139 1.06 -29.38 4.28
CA ASN A 139 0.38 -28.68 3.20
C ASN A 139 0.39 -27.17 3.45
N LEU A 140 1.10 -26.43 2.62
CA LEU A 140 1.26 -25.01 2.74
C LEU A 140 0.14 -24.28 1.99
N GLU A 141 -0.69 -23.55 2.73
CA GLU A 141 -1.65 -22.60 2.18
C GLU A 141 -1.12 -21.17 2.42
N LEU A 142 -0.96 -20.43 1.34
CA LEU A 142 -0.66 -19.01 1.37
C LEU A 142 -1.98 -18.25 1.33
N THR A 143 -2.22 -17.38 2.32
CA THR A 143 -3.35 -16.45 2.34
C THR A 143 -2.84 -15.06 1.99
N ILE A 144 -3.39 -14.47 0.94
CA ILE A 144 -2.99 -13.17 0.42
C ILE A 144 -4.05 -12.15 0.78
N THR A 145 -3.64 -11.09 1.47
CA THR A 145 -4.50 -9.95 1.78
C THR A 145 -3.97 -8.71 1.08
N LYS A 146 -4.89 -7.94 0.48
CA LYS A 146 -4.55 -6.74 -0.29
C LYS A 146 -5.53 -5.63 0.00
N GLU A 147 -5.02 -4.40 0.14
CA GLU A 147 -5.83 -3.21 0.35
C GLU A 147 -5.36 -2.09 -0.59
N ASN A 148 -6.33 -1.43 -1.22
CA ASN A 148 -6.10 -0.32 -2.15
C ASN A 148 -5.14 -0.64 -3.32
N ILE A 149 -5.22 -1.87 -3.83
CA ILE A 149 -4.53 -2.32 -5.04
C ILE A 149 -5.54 -2.33 -6.20
N LYS A 150 -5.20 -1.67 -7.31
CA LYS A 150 -6.04 -1.59 -8.52
C LYS A 150 -6.00 -2.88 -9.32
N THR A 151 -4.79 -3.30 -9.63
CA THR A 151 -4.52 -4.50 -10.43
C THR A 151 -3.41 -5.28 -9.79
N SER A 152 -3.50 -6.60 -9.80
CA SER A 152 -2.43 -7.45 -9.31
C SER A 152 -2.46 -8.78 -10.02
N LYS A 153 -1.28 -9.26 -10.39
CA LYS A 153 -1.04 -10.54 -11.04
C LYS A 153 -0.02 -11.32 -10.26
N TYR A 154 -0.03 -12.63 -10.41
CA TYR A 154 0.95 -13.48 -9.77
C TYR A 154 1.47 -14.57 -10.71
N CYS A 155 2.59 -15.14 -10.32
CA CYS A 155 3.14 -16.37 -10.86
C CYS A 155 3.73 -17.20 -9.72
N VAL A 156 3.52 -18.52 -9.77
CA VAL A 156 4.15 -19.50 -8.90
C VAL A 156 4.92 -20.49 -9.77
N THR A 157 6.22 -20.65 -9.50
CA THR A 157 7.09 -21.50 -10.31
C THR A 157 8.18 -22.16 -9.47
N LYS A 158 8.70 -23.31 -9.94
CA LYS A 158 9.92 -23.93 -9.42
C LYS A 158 11.20 -23.31 -10.02
N GLU A 159 11.06 -22.52 -11.05
CA GLU A 159 12.16 -21.82 -11.70
C GLU A 159 12.48 -20.49 -11.01
N LYS A 160 13.65 -19.92 -11.31
CA LYS A 160 14.09 -18.67 -10.68
C LYS A 160 13.31 -17.43 -11.12
N LEU A 161 12.71 -17.46 -12.30
CA LEU A 161 11.98 -16.34 -12.88
C LEU A 161 10.69 -16.81 -13.53
N CYS A 162 9.64 -16.02 -13.39
CA CYS A 162 8.43 -16.14 -14.20
C CYS A 162 7.77 -14.78 -14.42
N THR A 163 6.91 -14.72 -15.44
CA THR A 163 6.11 -13.53 -15.70
C THR A 163 4.78 -13.67 -14.97
N SER A 164 4.42 -12.67 -14.15
CA SER A 164 3.13 -12.62 -13.47
C SER A 164 2.03 -12.35 -14.50
N ASP A 165 1.30 -13.37 -14.90
CA ASP A 165 0.27 -13.34 -15.96
C ASP A 165 -1.12 -13.75 -15.47
N HIS A 166 -1.23 -14.40 -14.31
CA HIS A 166 -2.49 -14.79 -13.70
C HIS A 166 -3.02 -13.70 -12.76
N GLU A 167 -4.33 -13.48 -12.77
CA GLU A 167 -4.98 -12.60 -11.79
C GLU A 167 -4.75 -13.10 -10.37
N LEU A 168 -4.37 -12.21 -9.45
CA LEU A 168 -4.04 -12.56 -8.07
C LEU A 168 -5.26 -13.10 -7.33
N VAL A 169 -5.11 -14.31 -6.80
CA VAL A 169 -6.09 -15.01 -5.96
C VAL A 169 -5.81 -14.79 -4.47
N ASP A 170 -6.82 -15.00 -3.62
CA ASP A 170 -6.67 -14.81 -2.17
C ASP A 170 -5.96 -16.00 -1.48
N LYS A 171 -5.93 -17.17 -2.14
CA LYS A 171 -5.32 -18.40 -1.61
C LYS A 171 -4.55 -19.16 -2.66
N ILE A 172 -3.37 -19.64 -2.29
CA ILE A 172 -2.51 -20.50 -3.11
C ILE A 172 -2.08 -21.69 -2.26
N THR A 173 -2.27 -22.90 -2.75
CA THR A 173 -1.81 -24.12 -2.09
C THR A 173 -0.56 -24.65 -2.79
N LEU A 174 0.51 -24.87 -2.02
CA LEU A 174 1.77 -25.41 -2.50
C LEU A 174 2.01 -26.81 -1.95
N LYS A 175 2.56 -27.68 -2.78
CA LYS A 175 2.97 -29.07 -2.45
C LYS A 175 4.49 -29.16 -2.40
N ASP A 176 5.01 -30.33 -2.08
CA ASP A 176 6.45 -30.60 -1.99
C ASP A 176 7.24 -30.02 -3.17
N GLY A 177 8.27 -29.30 -2.81
CA GLY A 177 9.13 -28.60 -3.76
C GLY A 177 9.63 -27.25 -3.24
N ILE A 178 10.45 -26.61 -4.05
CA ILE A 178 10.93 -25.25 -3.83
C ILE A 178 10.19 -24.36 -4.84
N TRP A 179 9.41 -23.43 -4.31
CA TRP A 179 8.52 -22.58 -5.09
C TRP A 179 8.85 -21.11 -4.91
N ASN A 180 8.88 -20.37 -6.01
CA ASN A 180 9.00 -18.93 -6.02
C ASN A 180 7.63 -18.32 -6.33
N LEU A 181 7.16 -17.43 -5.46
CA LEU A 181 5.97 -16.61 -5.66
C LEU A 181 6.39 -15.20 -6.04
N TYR A 182 5.89 -14.72 -7.16
CA TYR A 182 6.02 -13.35 -7.61
C TYR A 182 4.63 -12.73 -7.71
N ILE A 183 4.47 -11.54 -7.14
CA ILE A 183 3.24 -10.75 -7.30
C ILE A 183 3.67 -9.37 -7.82
N SER A 184 2.98 -8.89 -8.83
CA SER A 184 3.18 -7.53 -9.36
C SER A 184 1.84 -6.85 -9.61
N GLY A 185 1.81 -5.54 -9.61
CA GLY A 185 0.57 -4.80 -9.84
C GLY A 185 0.73 -3.30 -9.72
N ILE A 186 -0.40 -2.61 -9.67
CA ILE A 186 -0.49 -1.16 -9.51
C ILE A 186 -1.46 -0.84 -8.37
N ASP A 187 -1.05 -0.01 -7.44
CA ASP A 187 -1.89 0.45 -6.33
C ASP A 187 -2.84 1.59 -6.74
N ARG A 188 -3.70 2.01 -5.82
CA ARG A 188 -4.61 3.15 -6.05
C ARG A 188 -3.90 4.50 -6.13
N ASN A 189 -2.64 4.59 -5.72
CA ASN A 189 -1.80 5.77 -5.87
C ASN A 189 -1.02 5.78 -7.20
N ASN A 190 -1.32 4.85 -8.14
CA ASN A 190 -0.65 4.63 -9.41
C ASN A 190 0.84 4.25 -9.29
N LYS A 191 1.24 3.63 -8.16
CA LYS A 191 2.59 3.10 -7.94
C LYS A 191 2.62 1.61 -8.22
N GLU A 192 3.72 1.15 -8.75
CA GLU A 192 4.01 -0.27 -8.90
C GLU A 192 4.19 -0.92 -7.54
N ILE A 193 3.66 -2.14 -7.40
CA ILE A 193 3.85 -3.02 -6.26
C ILE A 193 4.51 -4.30 -6.75
N GLU A 194 5.46 -4.80 -5.97
CA GLU A 194 6.15 -6.06 -6.21
C GLU A 194 6.28 -6.82 -4.88
N TYR A 195 6.12 -8.12 -4.96
CA TYR A 195 6.39 -9.05 -3.88
C TYR A 195 7.06 -10.30 -4.45
N HIS A 196 8.09 -10.78 -3.77
CA HIS A 196 8.75 -12.03 -4.09
C HIS A 196 9.15 -12.75 -2.82
N ASP A 197 8.87 -14.05 -2.76
CA ASP A 197 9.34 -14.93 -1.70
C ASP A 197 9.49 -16.36 -2.20
N THR A 198 10.29 -17.16 -1.47
CA THR A 198 10.58 -18.57 -1.77
C THR A 198 10.07 -19.45 -0.65
N TYR A 199 9.26 -20.45 -1.01
CA TYR A 199 8.66 -21.43 -0.11
C TYR A 199 9.25 -22.81 -0.38
N LYS A 200 9.81 -23.44 0.67
CA LYS A 200 10.42 -24.76 0.60
C LYS A 200 9.55 -25.74 1.38
N ILE A 201 8.94 -26.68 0.72
CA ILE A 201 8.01 -27.65 1.31
C ILE A 201 8.55 -29.05 1.11
N ASP A 202 8.63 -29.80 2.21
CA ASP A 202 8.98 -31.21 2.23
C ASP A 202 8.14 -31.91 3.31
N THR A 203 7.23 -32.76 2.88
CA THR A 203 6.33 -33.51 3.77
C THR A 203 6.71 -34.99 3.87
N THR A 204 7.83 -35.38 3.27
CA THR A 204 8.24 -36.77 3.12
C THR A 204 9.37 -37.09 4.08
N ALA A 205 9.17 -38.06 4.97
CA ALA A 205 10.22 -38.52 5.85
C ALA A 205 11.35 -39.24 5.06
N PRO A 206 12.61 -39.08 5.47
CA PRO A 206 13.75 -39.66 4.78
C PRO A 206 13.65 -41.21 4.76
N LYS A 207 13.95 -41.82 3.63
CA LYS A 207 14.01 -43.29 3.48
C LYS A 207 15.41 -43.75 3.77
N CYS A 208 15.58 -44.40 4.91
CA CYS A 208 16.90 -44.77 5.38
C CYS A 208 17.02 -46.27 5.60
N GLN A 209 18.24 -46.76 5.52
CA GLN A 209 18.63 -48.14 5.75
C GLN A 209 19.81 -48.20 6.74
N ILE A 210 19.84 -49.27 7.54
CA ILE A 210 20.95 -49.58 8.43
C ILE A 210 21.79 -50.68 7.85
N SER A 211 23.09 -50.51 7.87
CA SER A 211 24.09 -51.53 7.61
C SER A 211 25.15 -51.58 8.73
N ARG A 212 25.90 -52.66 8.83
CA ARG A 212 26.95 -52.81 9.80
C ARG A 212 28.20 -53.48 9.22
N ILE A 213 29.35 -53.12 9.78
CA ILE A 213 30.63 -53.79 9.50
C ILE A 213 31.16 -54.31 10.82
N GLY A 214 31.11 -55.62 11.02
CA GLY A 214 31.52 -56.27 12.28
C GLY A 214 30.35 -56.97 12.98
N LYS A 215 30.60 -57.54 14.15
CA LYS A 215 29.60 -58.16 15.02
C LYS A 215 29.10 -57.16 16.06
N LEU A 216 27.80 -57.16 16.36
CA LEU A 216 27.21 -56.19 17.33
C LEU A 216 27.79 -56.35 18.77
N THR A 217 28.38 -57.49 19.09
CA THR A 217 29.09 -57.71 20.34
C THR A 217 30.49 -57.11 20.39
N ASP A 218 30.97 -56.55 19.27
CA ASP A 218 32.29 -55.92 19.17
C ASP A 218 32.14 -54.40 19.21
N THR A 219 32.79 -53.74 20.16
CA THR A 219 32.79 -52.30 20.33
C THR A 219 33.38 -51.53 19.15
N ASN A 220 34.18 -52.19 18.31
CA ASN A 220 34.74 -51.62 17.08
C ASN A 220 33.77 -51.72 15.86
N THR A 221 32.64 -52.40 16.02
CA THR A 221 31.66 -52.50 14.94
C THR A 221 31.19 -51.13 14.51
N ILE A 222 31.19 -50.90 13.18
CA ILE A 222 30.68 -49.67 12.61
C ILE A 222 29.22 -49.91 12.25
N ILE A 223 28.34 -49.02 12.70
CA ILE A 223 26.93 -48.90 12.27
C ILE A 223 26.88 -47.77 11.28
N ASN A 224 26.30 -48.00 10.14
CA ASN A 224 26.10 -46.99 9.09
C ASN A 224 24.64 -46.89 8.70
N VAL A 225 24.08 -45.70 8.84
CA VAL A 225 22.75 -45.32 8.37
C VAL A 225 22.90 -44.54 7.08
N THR A 226 22.38 -45.10 5.99
CA THR A 226 22.35 -44.41 4.70
C THR A 226 20.92 -44.06 4.36
N CYS A 227 20.68 -42.83 3.90
CA CYS A 227 19.37 -42.35 3.50
C CYS A 227 19.38 -41.98 2.02
N ASP A 228 18.25 -42.24 1.35
CA ASP A 228 18.02 -41.78 -0.03
C ASP A 228 18.06 -40.24 -0.04
N ASN A 229 18.32 -39.71 -1.24
CA ASN A 229 18.32 -38.27 -1.43
C ASN A 229 16.94 -37.70 -1.06
N ASP A 230 16.93 -36.90 -0.04
CA ASP A 230 15.76 -36.20 0.51
C ASP A 230 15.72 -34.76 0.02
N LEU A 231 14.52 -34.23 -0.22
CA LEU A 231 14.35 -32.88 -0.78
C LEU A 231 14.93 -31.79 0.12
N SER A 232 14.71 -31.90 1.44
CA SER A 232 15.22 -30.94 2.42
C SER A 232 16.63 -31.32 2.92
N GLY A 233 17.06 -32.56 2.73
CA GLY A 233 18.33 -33.11 3.22
C GLY A 233 18.30 -33.50 4.70
N ILE A 234 19.17 -34.42 5.09
CA ILE A 234 19.23 -34.92 6.47
C ILE A 234 19.77 -33.85 7.40
N SER A 235 19.11 -33.67 8.54
CA SER A 235 19.48 -32.71 9.60
C SER A 235 20.31 -33.37 10.70
N LYS A 236 19.84 -34.53 11.22
CA LYS A 236 20.48 -35.19 12.36
C LYS A 236 20.08 -36.65 12.51
N TYR A 237 20.89 -37.39 13.25
CA TYR A 237 20.65 -38.75 13.70
C TYR A 237 20.65 -38.76 15.24
N VAL A 238 19.55 -39.23 15.85
CA VAL A 238 19.40 -39.34 17.30
C VAL A 238 19.31 -40.80 17.69
N TRP A 239 20.26 -41.25 18.48
CA TRP A 239 20.42 -42.64 18.88
C TRP A 239 19.82 -42.86 20.27
N TYR A 240 19.06 -43.92 20.41
CA TYR A 240 18.38 -44.28 21.66
C TYR A 240 18.75 -45.68 22.09
N CYS A 241 18.86 -45.86 23.41
CA CYS A 241 18.96 -47.14 24.09
C CYS A 241 17.78 -47.23 25.08
N ASP A 242 16.90 -48.25 24.94
CA ASP A 242 15.72 -48.44 25.74
C ASP A 242 14.89 -47.16 25.97
N GLU A 243 14.58 -46.47 24.87
CA GLU A 243 13.83 -45.20 24.79
C GLU A 243 14.57 -43.95 25.32
N LYS A 244 15.76 -44.11 25.93
CA LYS A 244 16.58 -42.97 26.37
C LYS A 244 17.51 -42.52 25.26
N GLU A 245 17.54 -41.22 24.99
CA GLU A 245 18.52 -40.62 24.08
C GLU A 245 19.92 -40.73 24.66
N ILE A 246 20.85 -41.28 23.85
CA ILE A 246 22.26 -41.53 24.27
C ILE A 246 23.26 -40.76 23.42
N LEU A 247 22.90 -40.43 22.15
CA LEU A 247 23.82 -39.73 21.26
C LEU A 247 23.05 -39.03 20.17
N THR A 248 23.49 -37.81 19.82
CA THR A 248 23.02 -37.09 18.61
C THR A 248 24.22 -36.79 17.72
N THR A 249 24.11 -37.09 16.43
CA THR A 249 25.14 -36.87 15.40
C THR A 249 24.55 -36.25 14.15
N ASP A 250 25.38 -35.59 13.38
CA ASP A 250 25.10 -35.10 12.00
C ASP A 250 25.58 -36.10 10.94
N SER A 251 26.25 -37.18 11.36
CA SER A 251 26.68 -38.32 10.52
C SER A 251 25.89 -39.57 10.84
N GLY A 252 25.51 -40.35 9.82
CA GLY A 252 24.88 -41.66 9.95
C GLY A 252 25.86 -42.75 10.38
N GLU A 253 27.19 -42.50 10.43
CA GLU A 253 28.20 -43.46 10.77
C GLU A 253 28.65 -43.28 12.23
N ILE A 254 28.55 -44.35 13.02
CA ILE A 254 29.04 -44.40 14.42
C ILE A 254 29.74 -45.72 14.69
N LYS A 255 30.59 -45.72 15.72
CA LYS A 255 31.12 -46.96 16.30
C LYS A 255 30.18 -47.46 17.39
N MET A 256 30.05 -48.79 17.51
CA MET A 256 29.22 -49.41 18.55
C MET A 256 29.66 -49.03 19.96
N SER A 257 30.94 -48.77 20.20
CA SER A 257 31.47 -48.24 21.46
C SER A 257 30.88 -46.89 21.90
N GLN A 258 30.28 -46.15 20.99
CA GLN A 258 29.70 -44.84 21.31
C GLN A 258 28.28 -44.95 21.88
N ILE A 259 27.56 -46.05 21.61
CA ILE A 259 26.17 -46.25 22.02
C ILE A 259 25.93 -47.49 22.87
N MET A 260 26.88 -48.43 22.93
CA MET A 260 26.68 -49.71 23.58
C MET A 260 26.67 -49.58 25.10
N GLU A 261 25.54 -49.86 25.75
CA GLU A 261 25.40 -50.00 27.20
C GLU A 261 25.45 -51.49 27.60
N ASP A 262 24.67 -52.36 26.95
CA ASP A 262 24.72 -53.80 27.12
C ASP A 262 24.20 -54.52 25.85
N ASN A 263 24.30 -55.86 25.81
CA ASN A 263 23.93 -56.69 24.67
C ASN A 263 22.44 -57.04 24.65
N SER A 264 21.64 -56.66 25.64
CA SER A 264 20.20 -56.99 25.76
C SER A 264 19.31 -55.78 25.45
N SER A 265 19.91 -54.56 25.41
CA SER A 265 19.18 -53.31 25.19
C SER A 265 18.65 -53.16 23.75
N LYS A 266 17.58 -52.43 23.61
CA LYS A 266 16.93 -52.10 22.31
C LYS A 266 17.51 -50.79 21.80
N TYR A 267 18.20 -50.86 20.66
CA TYR A 267 18.78 -49.64 20.06
C TYR A 267 17.93 -49.21 18.86
N VAL A 268 17.71 -47.92 18.80
CA VAL A 268 16.92 -47.23 17.77
C VAL A 268 17.65 -45.99 17.32
N VAL A 269 17.62 -45.72 16.04
CA VAL A 269 18.04 -44.39 15.53
C VAL A 269 16.84 -43.69 14.90
N LYS A 270 16.60 -42.46 15.29
CA LYS A 270 15.70 -41.54 14.61
C LYS A 270 16.50 -40.63 13.70
N VAL A 271 16.09 -40.56 12.45
CA VAL A 271 16.71 -39.70 11.44
C VAL A 271 15.72 -38.62 11.11
N SER A 272 16.11 -37.38 11.30
CA SER A 272 15.28 -36.23 10.95
C SER A 272 15.89 -35.47 9.77
N ASP A 273 15.05 -35.01 8.85
CA ASP A 273 15.43 -34.10 7.78
C ASP A 273 15.38 -32.62 8.24
N ASN A 274 15.72 -31.68 7.35
CA ASN A 274 15.68 -30.25 7.67
C ASN A 274 14.25 -29.70 7.77
N ALA A 275 13.24 -30.38 7.22
CA ALA A 275 11.83 -30.06 7.40
C ALA A 275 11.26 -30.64 8.71
N SER A 276 12.05 -31.43 9.46
CA SER A 276 11.63 -32.14 10.68
C SER A 276 10.69 -33.34 10.44
N ASN A 277 10.69 -33.91 9.26
CA ASN A 277 10.09 -35.22 9.06
C ASN A 277 11.04 -36.28 9.61
N GLU A 278 10.50 -37.38 10.19
CA GLU A 278 11.32 -38.35 10.93
C GLU A 278 11.09 -39.77 10.43
N THR A 279 12.18 -40.52 10.36
CA THR A 279 12.19 -41.98 10.17
C THR A 279 12.87 -42.65 11.37
N THR A 280 12.29 -43.76 11.83
CA THR A 280 12.83 -44.55 12.93
C THR A 280 13.28 -45.89 12.45
N LEU A 281 14.53 -46.21 12.74
CA LEU A 281 15.15 -47.52 12.38
C LEU A 281 15.53 -48.28 13.65
N LYS A 282 15.28 -49.57 13.68
CA LYS A 282 15.67 -50.47 14.77
C LYS A 282 16.95 -51.20 14.41
N ILE A 283 17.88 -51.27 15.36
CA ILE A 283 19.09 -52.07 15.22
C ILE A 283 18.78 -53.50 15.67
N ASN A 284 18.76 -54.43 14.73
CA ASN A 284 18.50 -55.84 15.01
C ASN A 284 19.78 -56.53 15.36
N TRP A 285 19.81 -57.24 16.51
CA TRP A 285 20.95 -58.00 17.03
C TRP A 285 21.16 -59.35 16.35
N GLN A 286 20.24 -59.77 15.42
CA GLN A 286 20.37 -61.06 14.72
C GLN A 286 21.27 -61.00 13.51
#